data_c22ffc4d2645721f5659fdafde42617f
#
_entry.id   c22ffc4d2645721f5659fdafde42617f
#
_cell.length_a   1.000
_cell.length_b   1.000
_cell.length_c   1.000
_cell.angle_alpha   90.00
_cell.angle_beta   90.00
_cell.angle_gamma   90.00
#
_symmetry.space_group_name_H-M   'P 1'
#
loop_
_entity.id
_entity.type
_entity.pdbx_description
1 polymer ?
#
loop_
_entity_poly.entity_id
_entity_poly.type
_entity_poly.pdbx_seq_one_letter_code
_entity_poly.pdbx_strand_id
1 'polypeptide(L)'
;MKLYTIETGNFKLDGGAMFGVVPKVLWSRTNPSDSNNLCPWAMRSLLIEDGDKLILIDNGIGDKQDDKFLKHYYLHGDNSLSNSLNLLGFSEDDITDVFLTHLHFDHCGGSVKWNKDRTGFEMAFKNAKYWSNN
;
A
#
# COMPACT_ATOMS: atom_id res chain seq x y z
N MET A 1 -18.09 1.26 -15.42
CA MET A 1 -17.20 0.96 -14.28
C MET A 1 -16.24 -0.15 -14.66
N LYS A 2 -14.92 0.02 -14.45
CA LYS A 2 -13.87 -0.99 -14.58
C LYS A 2 -13.09 -1.07 -13.26
N LEU A 3 -12.57 -2.24 -12.94
CA LEU A 3 -11.84 -2.51 -11.71
C LEU A 3 -10.45 -3.04 -12.06
N TYR A 4 -9.41 -2.50 -11.38
CA TYR A 4 -8.03 -2.90 -11.59
C TYR A 4 -7.36 -3.20 -10.25
N THR A 5 -6.56 -4.25 -10.23
CA THR A 5 -5.67 -4.53 -9.10
C THR A 5 -4.40 -3.69 -9.25
N ILE A 6 -4.03 -2.96 -8.22
CA ILE A 6 -2.80 -2.16 -8.15
C ILE A 6 -1.86 -2.81 -7.14
N GLU A 7 -0.75 -3.35 -7.62
CA GLU A 7 0.30 -3.90 -6.76
C GLU A 7 1.17 -2.74 -6.25
N THR A 8 1.14 -2.48 -4.95
CA THR A 8 1.86 -1.36 -4.34
C THR A 8 3.17 -1.77 -3.66
N GLY A 9 3.49 -3.06 -3.69
CA GLY A 9 4.71 -3.66 -3.15
C GLY A 9 4.46 -4.87 -2.28
N ASN A 10 5.53 -5.47 -1.80
CA ASN A 10 5.49 -6.60 -0.88
C ASN A 10 6.31 -6.27 0.37
N PHE A 11 5.91 -6.84 1.49
CA PHE A 11 6.58 -6.67 2.77
C PHE A 11 6.46 -7.93 3.63
N LYS A 12 7.12 -7.97 4.78
CA LYS A 12 6.99 -9.08 5.72
C LYS A 12 6.56 -8.58 7.09
N LEU A 13 5.71 -9.36 7.74
CA LEU A 13 5.31 -9.16 9.13
C LEU A 13 5.36 -10.47 9.92
N ASP A 14 5.54 -10.35 11.23
CA ASP A 14 5.47 -11.49 12.15
C ASP A 14 4.10 -12.15 12.10
N GLY A 15 4.09 -13.45 11.86
CA GLY A 15 2.85 -14.24 11.77
C GLY A 15 2.05 -14.25 13.06
N GLY A 16 2.73 -14.16 14.23
CA GLY A 16 2.05 -14.05 15.53
C GLY A 16 1.31 -12.73 15.66
N ALA A 17 1.90 -11.63 15.21
CA ALA A 17 1.22 -10.32 15.19
C ALA A 17 0.02 -10.31 14.25
N MET A 18 0.14 -10.94 13.07
CA MET A 18 -0.93 -10.96 12.06
C MET A 18 -2.08 -11.90 12.42
N PHE A 19 -1.78 -13.07 12.95
CA PHE A 19 -2.79 -14.10 13.23
C PHE A 19 -3.25 -14.14 14.71
N GLY A 20 -2.60 -13.37 15.58
CA GLY A 20 -2.98 -13.22 16.98
C GLY A 20 -3.09 -14.56 17.70
N VAL A 21 -4.27 -14.86 18.22
CA VAL A 21 -4.54 -16.08 19.00
C VAL A 21 -4.72 -17.35 18.15
N VAL A 22 -4.71 -17.24 16.82
CA VAL A 22 -4.82 -18.43 15.95
C VAL A 22 -3.54 -19.25 16.03
N PRO A 23 -3.60 -20.55 16.35
CA PRO A 23 -2.40 -21.39 16.46
C PRO A 23 -1.58 -21.43 15.17
N LYS A 24 -0.25 -21.30 15.27
CA LYS A 24 0.69 -21.34 14.14
C LYS A 24 0.50 -22.57 13.26
N VAL A 25 0.25 -23.74 13.85
CA VAL A 25 0.03 -24.99 13.13
C VAL A 25 -1.15 -24.93 12.14
N LEU A 26 -2.10 -24.01 12.35
CA LEU A 26 -3.24 -23.79 11.46
C LEU A 26 -2.89 -22.83 10.34
N TRP A 27 -2.44 -21.62 10.68
CA TRP A 27 -2.21 -20.56 9.68
C TRP A 27 -0.94 -20.79 8.83
N SER A 28 0.08 -21.47 9.35
CA SER A 28 1.32 -21.71 8.59
C SER A 28 1.13 -22.65 7.38
N ARG A 29 0.01 -23.35 7.28
CA ARG A 29 -0.34 -24.17 6.12
C ARG A 29 -0.64 -23.36 4.87
N THR A 30 -1.20 -22.16 5.05
CA THR A 30 -1.58 -21.23 3.98
C THR A 30 -0.67 -20.01 3.90
N ASN A 31 -0.02 -19.68 5.01
CA ASN A 31 0.85 -18.50 5.14
C ASN A 31 2.19 -18.92 5.77
N PRO A 32 3.08 -19.56 5.01
CA PRO A 32 4.36 -20.05 5.54
C PRO A 32 5.22 -18.89 6.00
N SER A 33 5.84 -19.03 7.17
CA SER A 33 6.79 -18.08 7.73
C SER A 33 8.23 -18.56 7.59
N ASP A 34 9.18 -17.61 7.59
CA ASP A 34 10.60 -17.92 7.68
C ASP A 34 11.02 -18.26 9.13
N SER A 35 12.35 -18.46 9.35
CA SER A 35 12.91 -18.79 10.66
C SER A 35 12.66 -17.71 11.74
N ASN A 36 12.40 -16.48 11.35
CA ASN A 36 12.08 -15.37 12.23
C ASN A 36 10.56 -15.17 12.41
N ASN A 37 9.76 -16.15 11.98
CA ASN A 37 8.29 -16.09 11.99
C ASN A 37 7.69 -15.02 11.07
N LEU A 38 8.46 -14.51 10.11
CA LEU A 38 8.00 -13.48 9.18
C LEU A 38 7.28 -14.12 7.98
N CYS A 39 6.04 -13.70 7.74
CA CYS A 39 5.24 -14.09 6.58
C CYS A 39 5.33 -13.00 5.50
N PRO A 40 5.46 -13.37 4.20
CA PRO A 40 5.39 -12.41 3.10
C PRO A 40 3.94 -11.96 2.84
N TRP A 41 3.75 -10.68 2.63
CA TRP A 41 2.46 -10.06 2.33
C TRP A 41 2.56 -9.18 1.09
N ALA A 42 1.50 -9.17 0.29
CA ALA A 42 1.36 -8.23 -0.82
C ALA A 42 0.44 -7.09 -0.41
N MET A 43 0.88 -5.87 -0.65
CA MET A 43 0.02 -4.69 -0.54
C MET A 43 -0.68 -4.49 -1.87
N ARG A 44 -2.01 -4.73 -1.89
CA ARG A 44 -2.85 -4.56 -3.08
C ARG A 44 -3.90 -3.52 -2.82
N SER A 45 -3.97 -2.58 -3.74
CA SER A 45 -4.98 -1.55 -3.79
C SER A 45 -5.97 -1.84 -4.92
N LEU A 46 -7.16 -1.30 -4.83
CA LEU A 46 -8.17 -1.38 -5.87
C LEU A 46 -8.30 -0.03 -6.55
N LEU A 47 -8.15 0.00 -7.88
CA LEU A 47 -8.47 1.17 -8.68
C LEU A 47 -9.81 0.96 -9.39
N ILE A 48 -10.71 1.94 -9.26
CA ILE A 48 -12.03 1.95 -9.87
C ILE A 48 -12.10 3.08 -10.87
N GLU A 49 -12.31 2.74 -12.14
CA GLU A 49 -12.61 3.71 -13.22
C GLU A 49 -14.12 3.73 -13.44
N ASP A 50 -14.77 4.87 -13.22
CA ASP A 50 -16.21 5.05 -13.40
C ASP A 50 -16.56 6.43 -13.93
N GLY A 51 -16.85 6.52 -15.23
CA GLY A 51 -17.05 7.77 -15.93
C GLY A 51 -15.80 8.64 -15.90
N ASP A 52 -15.92 9.81 -15.32
CA ASP A 52 -14.83 10.78 -15.11
C ASP A 52 -14.09 10.59 -13.77
N LYS A 53 -14.43 9.55 -13.00
CA LYS A 53 -13.84 9.23 -11.70
C LYS A 53 -12.80 8.14 -11.81
N LEU A 54 -11.67 8.37 -11.16
CA LEU A 54 -10.62 7.39 -10.93
C LEU A 54 -10.38 7.31 -9.43
N ILE A 55 -10.93 6.27 -8.79
CA ILE A 55 -11.00 6.13 -7.33
C ILE A 55 -10.00 5.06 -6.90
N LEU A 56 -9.05 5.44 -6.05
CA LEU A 56 -8.06 4.52 -5.49
C LEU A 56 -8.45 4.15 -4.05
N ILE A 57 -8.60 2.85 -3.78
CA ILE A 57 -8.87 2.31 -2.44
C ILE A 57 -7.56 1.84 -1.84
N ASP A 58 -7.10 2.49 -0.78
CA ASP A 58 -5.79 2.36 -0.15
C ASP A 58 -4.62 2.67 -1.11
N ASN A 59 -3.40 2.82 -0.60
CA ASN A 59 -2.26 3.24 -1.42
C ASN A 59 -0.90 2.71 -0.96
N GLY A 60 -0.90 1.68 -0.11
CA GLY A 60 0.32 1.04 0.34
C GLY A 60 1.12 1.85 1.36
N ILE A 61 2.36 1.42 1.61
CA ILE A 61 3.25 1.98 2.63
C ILE A 61 3.92 3.30 2.20
N GLY A 62 4.03 3.53 0.87
CA GLY A 62 4.80 4.67 0.35
C GLY A 62 6.31 4.56 0.58
N ASP A 63 7.01 5.67 0.39
CA ASP A 63 8.48 5.75 0.44
C ASP A 63 9.02 6.86 1.36
N LYS A 64 8.13 7.54 2.10
CA LYS A 64 8.52 8.70 2.91
C LYS A 64 9.23 8.36 4.21
N GLN A 65 9.06 7.15 4.69
CA GLN A 65 9.66 6.68 5.93
C GLN A 65 11.16 6.45 5.76
N ASP A 66 11.91 6.56 6.86
CA ASP A 66 13.34 6.31 6.85
C ASP A 66 13.67 4.79 6.76
N ASP A 67 14.91 4.49 6.39
CA ASP A 67 15.39 3.11 6.28
C ASP A 67 15.31 2.35 7.62
N LYS A 68 15.41 3.07 8.75
CA LYS A 68 15.31 2.48 10.07
C LYS A 68 13.91 1.94 10.34
N PHE A 69 12.88 2.63 9.87
CA PHE A 69 11.50 2.16 9.92
C PHE A 69 11.27 1.03 8.92
N LEU A 70 11.60 1.26 7.63
CA LEU A 70 11.28 0.34 6.54
C LEU A 70 11.99 -1.03 6.67
N LYS A 71 13.20 -1.07 7.25
CA LYS A 71 13.94 -2.34 7.44
C LYS A 71 13.21 -3.36 8.31
N HIS A 72 12.29 -2.94 9.19
CA HIS A 72 11.48 -3.84 10.02
C HIS A 72 10.39 -4.57 9.24
N TYR A 73 10.08 -4.08 8.04
CA TYR A 73 9.01 -4.61 7.18
C TYR A 73 9.53 -5.34 5.96
N TYR A 74 10.86 -5.40 5.76
CA TYR A 74 11.50 -6.17 4.70
C TYR A 74 10.83 -5.96 3.35
N LEU A 75 10.70 -4.72 2.91
CA LEU A 75 10.13 -4.39 1.59
C LEU A 75 10.89 -5.14 0.51
N HIS A 76 10.18 -5.76 -0.42
CA HIS A 76 10.79 -6.56 -1.48
C HIS A 76 9.91 -6.61 -2.73
N GLY A 77 10.51 -7.11 -3.86
CA GLY A 77 9.88 -7.12 -5.17
C GLY A 77 9.99 -5.76 -5.88
N ASP A 78 9.60 -5.75 -7.14
CA ASP A 78 9.77 -4.60 -8.04
C ASP A 78 8.47 -3.81 -8.25
N ASN A 79 7.38 -4.23 -7.61
CA ASN A 79 6.09 -3.57 -7.73
C ASN A 79 6.07 -2.28 -6.94
N SER A 80 5.46 -1.26 -7.52
CA SER A 80 5.15 0.01 -6.86
C SER A 80 3.83 0.55 -7.35
N LEU A 81 3.23 1.45 -6.56
CA LEU A 81 1.99 2.12 -6.92
C LEU A 81 2.12 2.83 -8.28
N SER A 82 3.16 3.67 -8.43
CA SER A 82 3.40 4.44 -9.66
C SER A 82 3.59 3.53 -10.88
N ASN A 83 4.40 2.47 -10.75
CA ASN A 83 4.60 1.53 -11.85
C ASN A 83 3.31 0.82 -12.25
N SER A 84 2.51 0.40 -11.27
CA SER A 84 1.23 -0.28 -11.52
C SER A 84 0.20 0.64 -12.20
N LEU A 85 0.14 1.92 -11.80
CA LEU A 85 -0.70 2.92 -12.47
C LEU A 85 -0.22 3.17 -13.91
N ASN A 86 1.08 3.35 -14.11
CA ASN A 86 1.67 3.62 -15.42
C ASN A 86 1.42 2.48 -16.42
N LEU A 87 1.47 1.22 -15.99
CA LEU A 87 1.14 0.06 -16.82
C LEU A 87 -0.30 0.08 -17.32
N LEU A 88 -1.21 0.73 -16.62
CA LEU A 88 -2.60 0.92 -17.01
C LEU A 88 -2.83 2.21 -17.82
N GLY A 89 -1.78 3.02 -18.02
CA GLY A 89 -1.86 4.30 -18.71
C GLY A 89 -2.31 5.47 -17.83
N PHE A 90 -2.30 5.28 -16.50
CA PHE A 90 -2.64 6.32 -15.51
C PHE A 90 -1.40 6.81 -14.78
N SER A 91 -1.52 7.99 -14.20
CA SER A 91 -0.56 8.60 -13.27
C SER A 91 -1.21 8.89 -11.92
N GLU A 92 -0.41 9.27 -10.93
CA GLU A 92 -0.91 9.72 -9.63
C GLU A 92 -1.79 10.98 -9.76
N ASP A 93 -1.52 11.84 -10.75
CA ASP A 93 -2.27 13.08 -10.97
C ASP A 93 -3.65 12.84 -11.61
N ASP A 94 -3.91 11.66 -12.16
CA ASP A 94 -5.22 11.27 -12.73
C ASP A 94 -6.21 10.79 -11.66
N ILE A 95 -5.73 10.45 -10.47
CA ILE A 95 -6.59 10.00 -9.38
C ILE A 95 -7.48 11.14 -8.89
N THR A 96 -8.79 10.93 -8.90
CA THR A 96 -9.79 11.92 -8.48
C THR A 96 -10.21 11.77 -7.03
N ASP A 97 -10.17 10.55 -6.50
CA ASP A 97 -10.58 10.22 -5.14
C ASP A 97 -9.67 9.13 -4.56
N VAL A 98 -9.25 9.29 -3.32
CA VAL A 98 -8.54 8.28 -2.53
C VAL A 98 -9.42 7.92 -1.34
N PHE A 99 -9.79 6.66 -1.23
CA PHE A 99 -10.55 6.14 -0.11
C PHE A 99 -9.64 5.27 0.76
N LEU A 100 -9.44 5.68 2.01
CA LEU A 100 -8.63 4.95 2.99
C LEU A 100 -9.55 4.08 3.83
N THR A 101 -9.40 2.76 3.74
CA THR A 101 -10.19 1.82 4.54
C THR A 101 -9.92 2.00 6.01
N HIS A 102 -8.65 2.26 6.36
CA HIS A 102 -8.18 2.61 7.70
C HIS A 102 -6.77 3.23 7.63
N LEU A 103 -6.25 3.73 8.76
CA LEU A 103 -5.03 4.54 8.80
C LEU A 103 -3.79 3.75 9.25
N HIS A 104 -3.72 2.43 9.03
CA HIS A 104 -2.46 1.72 9.18
C HIS A 104 -1.50 2.08 8.04
N PHE A 105 -0.20 2.04 8.37
CA PHE A 105 0.87 2.55 7.49
C PHE A 105 0.94 1.85 6.12
N ASP A 106 0.56 0.59 6.05
CA ASP A 106 0.54 -0.23 4.83
C ASP A 106 -0.70 -0.02 3.95
N HIS A 107 -1.66 0.77 4.43
CA HIS A 107 -2.88 1.18 3.72
C HIS A 107 -2.89 2.65 3.32
N CYS A 108 -2.39 3.54 4.17
CA CYS A 108 -2.45 4.98 3.95
C CYS A 108 -1.07 5.63 3.74
N GLY A 109 0.01 4.87 3.86
CA GLY A 109 1.37 5.40 3.84
C GLY A 109 1.73 6.15 2.55
N GLY A 110 1.24 5.68 1.40
CA GLY A 110 1.46 6.29 0.10
C GLY A 110 0.67 7.59 -0.15
N SER A 111 -0.20 8.03 0.78
CA SER A 111 -0.95 9.28 0.64
C SER A 111 -0.06 10.52 0.64
N VAL A 112 1.10 10.45 1.28
CA VAL A 112 2.05 11.55 1.46
C VAL A 112 3.42 11.09 1.02
N LYS A 113 4.11 11.91 0.25
CA LYS A 113 5.48 11.68 -0.22
C LYS A 113 6.40 12.87 0.05
N TRP A 114 7.70 12.67 -0.08
CA TRP A 114 8.63 13.79 -0.12
C TRP A 114 8.37 14.67 -1.33
N ASN A 115 8.48 15.99 -1.14
CA ASN A 115 8.55 16.91 -2.27
C ASN A 115 9.85 16.70 -3.06
N LYS A 116 9.93 17.27 -4.26
CA LYS A 116 11.06 17.08 -5.18
C LYS A 116 12.43 17.37 -4.53
N ASP A 117 12.49 18.40 -3.69
CA ASP A 117 13.73 18.86 -3.06
C ASP A 117 14.00 18.18 -1.71
N ARG A 118 13.12 17.28 -1.28
CA ARG A 118 13.17 16.56 0.01
C ARG A 118 13.27 17.48 1.23
N THR A 119 12.70 18.68 1.13
CA THR A 119 12.66 19.69 2.20
C THR A 119 11.36 19.63 3.03
N GLY A 120 10.36 18.91 2.54
CA GLY A 120 9.05 18.77 3.18
C GLY A 120 8.21 17.70 2.51
N PHE A 121 6.98 17.55 2.98
CA PHE A 121 6.04 16.58 2.45
C PHE A 121 4.97 17.24 1.57
N GLU A 122 4.49 16.48 0.61
CA GLU A 122 3.36 16.85 -0.23
C GLU A 122 2.38 15.67 -0.37
N MET A 123 1.13 15.98 -0.76
CA MET A 123 0.17 14.93 -1.09
C MET A 123 0.60 14.20 -2.35
N ALA A 124 0.57 12.87 -2.31
CA ALA A 124 0.95 12.05 -3.47
C ALA A 124 -0.04 12.22 -4.63
N PHE A 125 -1.32 12.31 -4.32
CA PHE A 125 -2.41 12.47 -5.30
C PHE A 125 -2.98 13.89 -5.21
N LYS A 126 -2.36 14.82 -5.94
CA LYS A 126 -2.59 16.27 -5.80
C LYS A 126 -4.01 16.69 -6.17
N ASN A 127 -4.63 15.97 -7.12
CA ASN A 127 -5.96 16.29 -7.64
C ASN A 127 -7.08 15.53 -6.93
N ALA A 128 -6.73 14.62 -6.02
CA ALA A 128 -7.69 13.76 -5.37
C ALA A 128 -8.33 14.38 -4.13
N LYS A 129 -9.60 14.01 -3.90
CA LYS A 129 -10.22 14.12 -2.58
C LYS A 129 -9.88 12.87 -1.76
N TYR A 130 -9.57 13.07 -0.48
CA TYR A 130 -9.28 11.97 0.45
C TYR A 130 -10.47 11.72 1.35
N TRP A 131 -10.81 10.45 1.50
CA TRP A 131 -11.92 9.95 2.28
C TRP A 131 -11.40 8.93 3.31
N SER A 132 -11.89 9.03 4.53
CA SER A 132 -11.56 8.11 5.63
C SER A 132 -12.76 8.01 6.58
N ASN A 133 -12.81 6.95 7.38
CA ASN A 133 -13.76 6.86 8.49
C ASN A 133 -13.33 7.76 9.65
N ASN A 134 -14.33 8.24 10.40
CA ASN A 134 -14.14 8.92 11.68
C ASN A 134 -13.86 7.89 12.79
#